data_a5b342dd1f9452e0cc72be6dbeb86faf
#
_entry.id   a5b342dd1f9452e0cc72be6dbeb86faf
#
_cell.length_a   1.000
_cell.length_b   1.000
_cell.length_c   1.000
_cell.angle_alpha   90.00
_cell.angle_beta   90.00
_cell.angle_gamma   90.00
#
_symmetry.space_group_name_H-M   'P 1'
#
loop_
_entity.id
_entity.type
_entity.pdbx_description
1 polymer ?
#
loop_
_entity_poly.entity_id
_entity_poly.type
_entity_poly.pdbx_seq_one_letter_code
_entity_poly.pdbx_strand_id
1 'polypeptide(L)'
;MKSLQDALYNWLTIKVVCDARPDDTAARDTEMFFMQMLKDDHQVIIDSVIKTEPFYFVEYLLGDEMKKQRYPIELIDIMLDQIQLEPEKYKNIE
;
A
#
# COMPACT_ATOMS: atom_id res chain seq x y z
N MET A 1 12.27 4.84 -12.92
CA MET A 1 11.75 3.62 -12.28
C MET A 1 11.86 3.74 -10.78
N LYS A 2 10.80 3.43 -10.06
CA LYS A 2 10.84 3.48 -8.60
C LYS A 2 11.64 2.31 -8.04
N SER A 3 12.34 2.54 -6.91
CA SER A 3 13.00 1.45 -6.22
C SER A 3 11.96 0.49 -5.65
N LEU A 4 12.40 -0.72 -5.31
CA LEU A 4 11.51 -1.71 -4.69
C LEU A 4 10.92 -1.16 -3.39
N GLN A 5 11.74 -0.49 -2.58
CA GLN A 5 11.28 0.07 -1.30
C GLN A 5 10.20 1.13 -1.53
N ASP A 6 10.41 2.02 -2.50
CA ASP A 6 9.42 3.04 -2.82
C ASP A 6 8.11 2.43 -3.33
N ALA A 7 8.21 1.41 -4.18
CA ALA A 7 7.04 0.74 -4.72
C ALA A 7 6.25 0.03 -3.63
N LEU A 8 6.93 -0.67 -2.72
CA LEU A 8 6.29 -1.33 -1.58
C LEU A 8 5.61 -0.32 -0.66
N TYR A 9 6.30 0.79 -0.36
CA TYR A 9 5.75 1.83 0.49
C TYR A 9 4.48 2.41 -0.13
N ASN A 10 4.53 2.77 -1.39
CA ASN A 10 3.38 3.33 -2.09
C ASN A 10 2.22 2.34 -2.15
N TRP A 11 2.53 1.08 -2.44
CA TRP A 11 1.50 0.04 -2.47
C TRP A 11 0.83 -0.13 -1.11
N LEU A 12 1.63 -0.20 -0.04
CA LEU A 12 1.09 -0.38 1.30
C LEU A 12 0.20 0.79 1.72
N THR A 13 0.65 2.01 1.41
CA THR A 13 -0.12 3.20 1.72
C THR A 13 -1.50 3.17 1.07
N ILE A 14 -1.55 2.85 -0.23
CA ILE A 14 -2.83 2.81 -0.93
C ILE A 14 -3.68 1.61 -0.52
N LYS A 15 -3.05 0.51 -0.15
CA LYS A 15 -3.77 -0.67 0.36
C LYS A 15 -4.53 -0.34 1.64
N VAL A 16 -3.90 0.40 2.54
CA VAL A 16 -4.54 0.83 3.79
C VAL A 16 -5.74 1.72 3.48
N VAL A 17 -5.60 2.63 2.51
CA VAL A 17 -6.72 3.48 2.08
C VAL A 17 -7.86 2.63 1.50
N CYS A 18 -7.53 1.65 0.66
CA CYS A 18 -8.53 0.75 0.09
C CYS A 18 -9.30 0.00 1.17
N ASP A 19 -8.60 -0.49 2.19
CA ASP A 19 -9.23 -1.25 3.27
C ASP A 19 -10.17 -0.36 4.09
N ALA A 20 -9.81 0.91 4.28
CA ALA A 20 -10.65 1.86 5.01
C ALA A 20 -11.78 2.43 4.16
N ARG A 21 -11.62 2.44 2.84
CA ARG A 21 -12.59 3.00 1.90
C ARG A 21 -12.87 2.00 0.78
N PRO A 22 -13.54 0.91 1.07
CA PRO A 22 -13.71 -0.18 0.09
C PRO A 22 -14.50 0.22 -1.14
N ASP A 23 -15.27 1.30 -1.07
CA ASP A 23 -16.05 1.79 -2.22
C ASP A 23 -15.27 2.78 -3.09
N ASP A 24 -14.03 3.08 -2.73
CA ASP A 24 -13.19 4.02 -3.49
C ASP A 24 -12.54 3.29 -4.65
N THR A 25 -13.15 3.40 -5.83
CA THR A 25 -12.66 2.71 -7.02
C THR A 25 -11.31 3.27 -7.49
N ALA A 26 -11.10 4.58 -7.33
CA ALA A 26 -9.83 5.19 -7.72
C ALA A 26 -8.68 4.64 -6.88
N ALA A 27 -8.89 4.49 -5.56
CA ALA A 27 -7.89 3.89 -4.69
C ALA A 27 -7.62 2.44 -5.06
N ARG A 28 -8.67 1.69 -5.36
CA ARG A 28 -8.54 0.28 -5.76
C ARG A 28 -7.73 0.15 -7.06
N ASP A 29 -8.02 0.99 -8.04
CA ASP A 29 -7.30 0.97 -9.31
C ASP A 29 -5.83 1.30 -9.11
N THR A 30 -5.53 2.26 -8.24
CA THR A 30 -4.15 2.63 -7.92
C THR A 30 -3.42 1.49 -7.21
N GLU A 31 -4.09 0.81 -6.28
CA GLU A 31 -3.53 -0.35 -5.58
C GLU A 31 -3.17 -1.45 -6.57
N MET A 32 -4.07 -1.75 -7.50
CA MET A 32 -3.83 -2.76 -8.52
C MET A 32 -2.66 -2.37 -9.43
N PHE A 33 -2.55 -1.08 -9.75
CA PHE A 33 -1.43 -0.58 -10.55
C PHE A 33 -0.09 -0.83 -9.85
N PHE A 34 -0.01 -0.52 -8.57
CA PHE A 34 1.23 -0.74 -7.82
C PHE A 34 1.51 -2.24 -7.64
N MET A 35 0.48 -3.05 -7.44
CA MET A 35 0.64 -4.50 -7.34
C MET A 35 1.22 -5.06 -8.64
N GLN A 36 0.71 -4.60 -9.78
CA GLN A 36 1.20 -5.03 -11.09
C GLN A 36 2.64 -4.58 -11.32
N MET A 37 2.96 -3.34 -10.90
CA MET A 37 4.32 -2.81 -10.99
C MET A 37 5.30 -3.65 -10.18
N LEU A 38 4.92 -4.01 -8.95
CA LEU A 38 5.74 -4.86 -8.10
C LEU A 38 6.02 -6.20 -8.77
N LYS A 39 5.01 -6.78 -9.38
CA LYS A 39 5.16 -8.07 -10.06
C LYS A 39 6.04 -7.95 -11.30
N ASP A 40 5.77 -6.97 -12.15
CA ASP A 40 6.42 -6.87 -13.46
C ASP A 40 7.83 -6.29 -13.38
N ASP A 41 8.01 -5.25 -12.55
CA ASP A 41 9.30 -4.53 -12.50
C ASP A 41 10.25 -5.10 -11.46
N HIS A 42 9.72 -5.70 -10.40
CA HIS A 42 10.53 -6.15 -9.26
C HIS A 42 10.40 -7.64 -8.98
N GLN A 43 9.53 -8.34 -9.70
CA GLN A 43 9.27 -9.77 -9.50
C GLN A 43 8.83 -10.07 -8.06
N VAL A 44 7.99 -9.20 -7.51
CA VAL A 44 7.50 -9.30 -6.13
C VAL A 44 6.06 -9.73 -6.13
N ILE A 45 5.74 -10.72 -5.30
CA ILE A 45 4.38 -11.16 -5.04
C ILE A 45 4.12 -10.97 -3.56
N ILE A 46 3.12 -10.15 -3.23
CA ILE A 46 2.78 -9.90 -1.83
C ILE A 46 2.10 -11.14 -1.26
N ASP A 47 2.62 -11.61 -0.14
CA ASP A 47 2.04 -12.75 0.56
C ASP A 47 1.04 -12.33 1.62
N SER A 48 1.47 -11.43 2.51
CA SER A 48 0.58 -10.98 3.59
C SER A 48 1.01 -9.62 4.12
N VAL A 49 0.04 -8.95 4.75
CA VAL A 49 0.28 -7.70 5.48
C VAL A 49 -0.27 -7.88 6.88
N ILE A 50 0.58 -7.66 7.87
CA ILE A 50 0.22 -7.83 9.28
C ILE A 50 0.40 -6.50 9.99
N LYS A 51 -0.64 -6.04 10.68
CA LYS A 51 -0.56 -4.83 11.48
C LYS A 51 -0.30 -5.21 12.94
N THR A 52 0.90 -4.92 13.40
CA THR A 52 1.29 -5.15 14.79
C THR A 52 1.97 -3.88 15.28
N GLU A 53 1.33 -3.17 16.19
CA GLU A 53 1.89 -1.90 16.65
C GLU A 53 3.31 -2.06 17.19
N PRO A 54 4.21 -1.14 16.84
CA PRO A 54 3.98 0.11 16.08
C PRO A 54 4.22 0.01 14.57
N PHE A 55 4.20 -1.19 13.99
CA PHE A 55 4.57 -1.40 12.60
C PHE A 55 3.53 -2.16 11.81
N TYR A 56 3.51 -1.92 10.48
CA TYR A 56 2.99 -2.86 9.50
C TYR A 56 4.13 -3.75 9.02
N PHE A 57 3.89 -5.03 8.92
CA PHE A 57 4.84 -5.98 8.36
C PHE A 57 4.28 -6.50 7.05
N VAL A 58 5.09 -6.37 6.00
CA VAL A 58 4.73 -6.88 4.68
C VAL A 58 5.62 -8.07 4.37
N GLU A 59 5.01 -9.23 4.20
CA GLU A 59 5.72 -10.42 3.78
C GLU A 59 5.50 -10.61 2.29
N TYR A 60 6.58 -10.78 1.56
CA TYR A 60 6.50 -10.87 0.10
C TYR A 60 7.54 -11.85 -0.43
N LEU A 61 7.24 -12.39 -1.61
CA LEU A 61 8.14 -13.28 -2.33
C LEU A 61 8.88 -12.46 -3.37
N LEU A 62 10.20 -12.43 -3.28
CA LEU A 62 11.07 -11.77 -4.25
C LEU A 62 11.84 -12.85 -5.01
N GLY A 63 11.39 -13.13 -6.25
CA GLY A 63 11.92 -14.27 -6.98
C GLY A 63 11.59 -15.55 -6.22
N ASP A 64 12.60 -16.23 -5.73
CA ASP A 64 12.44 -17.47 -4.99
C ASP A 64 12.59 -17.32 -3.47
N GLU A 65 12.76 -16.09 -2.98
CA GLU A 65 13.03 -15.85 -1.57
C GLU A 65 11.88 -15.10 -0.89
N MET A 66 11.49 -15.58 0.28
CA MET A 66 10.56 -14.84 1.13
C MET A 66 11.30 -13.73 1.85
N LYS A 67 10.75 -12.54 1.77
CA LYS A 67 11.31 -11.35 2.43
C LYS A 67 10.24 -10.74 3.32
N LYS A 68 10.70 -9.92 4.26
CA LYS A 68 9.81 -9.22 5.18
C LYS A 68 10.32 -7.80 5.35
N GLN A 69 9.42 -6.84 5.20
CA GLN A 69 9.74 -5.43 5.37
C GLN A 69 8.76 -4.84 6.37
N ARG A 70 9.23 -3.91 7.20
CA ARG A 70 8.36 -3.23 8.16
C ARG A 70 8.30 -1.75 7.87
N TYR A 71 7.16 -1.15 8.20
CA TYR A 71 6.94 0.29 8.06
C TYR A 71 6.20 0.78 9.29
N PRO A 72 6.60 1.94 9.86
CA PRO A 72 5.85 2.50 11.00
C PRO A 72 4.41 2.77 10.61
N ILE A 73 3.48 2.41 11.49
CA ILE A 73 2.05 2.64 11.24
C ILE A 73 1.77 4.12 11.03
N GLU A 74 2.41 4.99 11.83
CA GLU A 74 2.23 6.42 11.69
C GLU A 74 2.57 6.92 10.28
N LEU A 75 3.66 6.41 9.72
CA LEU A 75 4.10 6.83 8.40
C LEU A 75 3.14 6.40 7.31
N ILE A 76 2.62 5.19 7.43
CA ILE A 76 1.69 4.64 6.44
C ILE A 76 0.31 5.30 6.55
N ASP A 77 -0.15 5.55 7.76
CA ASP A 77 -1.51 6.04 7.98
C ASP A 77 -1.65 7.55 7.78
N ILE A 78 -0.57 8.28 7.52
CA ILE A 78 -0.62 9.72 7.28
C ILE A 78 -1.63 10.07 6.19
N MET A 79 -1.59 9.36 5.06
CA MET A 79 -2.50 9.64 3.95
C MET A 79 -3.95 9.39 4.36
N LEU A 80 -4.19 8.30 5.07
CA LEU A 80 -5.53 7.97 5.55
C LEU A 80 -6.03 9.01 6.55
N ASP A 81 -5.17 9.44 7.48
CA ASP A 81 -5.52 10.46 8.45
C ASP A 81 -5.90 11.77 7.77
N GLN A 82 -5.16 12.17 6.75
CA GLN A 82 -5.45 13.37 5.99
C GLN A 82 -6.80 13.28 5.28
N ILE A 83 -7.10 12.12 4.70
CA ILE A 83 -8.38 11.89 4.03
C ILE A 83 -9.53 11.99 5.03
N GLN A 84 -9.36 11.43 6.22
CA GLN A 84 -10.38 11.46 7.25
C GLN A 84 -10.63 12.86 7.80
N LEU A 85 -9.57 13.69 7.87
CA LEU A 85 -9.68 15.07 8.34
C LEU A 85 -10.31 16.00 7.31
N GLU A 86 -10.05 15.75 6.02
CA GLU A 86 -10.52 16.58 4.93
C GLU A 86 -11.15 15.73 3.83
N PRO A 87 -12.26 15.05 4.14
CA PRO A 87 -12.84 14.10 3.18
C PRO A 87 -13.28 14.71 1.87
N GLU A 88 -13.66 15.98 1.85
CA GLU A 88 -14.08 16.66 0.62
C GLU A 88 -12.93 16.88 -0.36
N LYS A 89 -11.73 17.06 0.17
CA LYS A 89 -10.53 17.26 -0.66
C LYS A 89 -10.19 16.02 -1.45
N TYR A 90 -10.50 14.85 -0.92
CA TYR A 90 -10.15 13.55 -1.52
C TYR A 90 -11.37 12.82 -2.03
N LYS A 91 -12.45 13.51 -2.19
CA LYS A 91 -13.71 12.95 -2.64
C LYS A 91 -13.57 12.39 -4.06
N ASN A 92 -14.15 11.21 -4.29
CA ASN A 92 -14.22 10.66 -5.62
C ASN A 92 -15.12 11.54 -6.49
N ILE A 93 -14.59 11.89 -7.64
CA ILE A 93 -15.35 12.65 -8.64
C ILE A 93 -15.78 11.66 -9.70
N GLU A 94 -17.06 11.53 -9.83
CA GLU A 94 -17.61 10.63 -10.85
C GLU A 94 -18.34 11.40 -11.92
#